data_23933d042e4391a1c160781d2a21489e
#
_entry.id   23933d042e4391a1c160781d2a21489e
#
_cell.length_a   1.000
_cell.length_b   1.000
_cell.length_c   1.000
_cell.angle_alpha   90.00
_cell.angle_beta   90.00
_cell.angle_gamma   90.00
#
_symmetry.space_group_name_H-M   'P 1'
#
loop_
_entity.id
_entity.type
_entity.pdbx_description
1 polymer ?
#
loop_
_entity_poly.entity_id
_entity_poly.type
_entity_poly.pdbx_seq_one_letter_code
_entity_poly.pdbx_strand_id
1 'polypeptide(L)'
;MVSPANISMESLNLITLVPMLIPIIGALLIIIVDLFKSEQDRSLYVMLSLLILGVDFVALMDTAGVFSKNGTIMGVFDVMLIDGLAILSQFIVVGASMLFIPLALTHKRFHEFTYPEFFALFLFMIAGFQFMVATDNLILIFVGLETASLALYTLIAMHNRDKSFEAAVKYFTMGALAAGFFSFGSMVFYALTGSVEINQIAAVLEANNYADIGFVLVGVVFLLASFGFKLSMVPFHTWTPDVYEGSSAALAGYMSIVPKIAAFVVAMRIFEFLIHSGVVWLEVILYASVVITMTMANVWALVQTDVKRMLAYSSISHAGFVMAAILIGTTQSNSALFFYWVLFSFTNLGSFSMLWISRQKNLPAHQQSDHSYNKFAGMIKTAPVAATIMALFMLSLAGLPPFALFWGKMYMISSAVTGGYTVLALIMALNSAIAGYYYLKLIVYMFMKEPIVENGGHVYSANATLSLKTIIGIAAIGTIFAFVAVNQLLEFITAFVYNSGY
;
A
#
# COMPACT_ATOMS: atom_id res chain seq x y z
N MET A 1 10.90 34.96 -0.18
CA MET A 1 9.59 35.49 0.26
C MET A 1 8.93 36.14 -0.95
N VAL A 2 7.83 35.58 -1.44
CA VAL A 2 7.07 36.16 -2.54
C VAL A 2 6.40 37.44 -2.01
N SER A 3 6.59 38.57 -2.71
CA SER A 3 5.92 39.81 -2.34
C SER A 3 4.41 39.64 -2.43
N PRO A 4 3.62 40.04 -1.41
CA PRO A 4 2.16 39.88 -1.41
C PRO A 4 1.43 40.56 -2.58
N ALA A 5 2.09 41.45 -3.30
CA ALA A 5 1.51 42.23 -4.38
C ALA A 5 1.30 41.46 -5.71
N ASN A 6 1.82 40.23 -5.84
CA ASN A 6 1.81 39.48 -7.10
C ASN A 6 1.12 38.11 -7.03
N ILE A 7 0.26 37.88 -6.05
CA ILE A 7 -0.52 36.63 -5.97
C ILE A 7 -1.69 36.72 -6.94
N SER A 8 -1.57 36.09 -8.11
CA SER A 8 -2.69 35.87 -9.02
C SER A 8 -3.26 34.46 -8.82
N MET A 9 -4.54 34.26 -9.16
CA MET A 9 -5.13 32.90 -9.12
C MET A 9 -4.41 31.92 -10.05
N GLU A 10 -3.79 32.42 -11.13
CA GLU A 10 -2.97 31.64 -12.05
C GLU A 10 -1.65 31.18 -11.41
N SER A 11 -1.01 32.08 -10.60
CA SER A 11 0.24 31.73 -9.92
C SER A 11 0.07 30.70 -8.78
N LEU A 12 -1.15 30.51 -8.27
CA LEU A 12 -1.45 29.50 -7.27
C LEU A 12 -1.54 28.09 -7.87
N ASN A 13 -1.75 27.96 -9.17
CA ASN A 13 -1.86 26.70 -9.89
C ASN A 13 -2.75 25.67 -9.17
N LEU A 14 -3.99 26.07 -8.85
CA LEU A 14 -4.92 25.30 -8.02
C LEU A 14 -5.30 23.92 -8.59
N ILE A 15 -4.98 23.66 -9.87
CA ILE A 15 -5.20 22.36 -10.49
C ILE A 15 -4.46 21.24 -9.73
N THR A 16 -3.36 21.58 -9.09
CA THR A 16 -2.55 20.63 -8.30
C THR A 16 -3.29 20.11 -7.07
N LEU A 17 -4.30 20.83 -6.56
CA LEU A 17 -5.10 20.42 -5.41
C LEU A 17 -6.36 19.63 -5.80
N VAL A 18 -6.78 19.69 -7.06
CA VAL A 18 -8.07 19.13 -7.49
C VAL A 18 -8.24 17.65 -7.08
N PRO A 19 -7.27 16.75 -7.32
CA PRO A 19 -7.41 15.35 -6.93
C PRO A 19 -7.65 15.16 -5.42
N MET A 20 -6.98 15.94 -4.57
CA MET A 20 -7.10 15.82 -3.12
C MET A 20 -8.40 16.44 -2.58
N LEU A 21 -8.89 17.50 -3.21
CA LEU A 21 -10.13 18.17 -2.81
C LEU A 21 -11.37 17.35 -3.13
N ILE A 22 -11.36 16.57 -4.20
CA ILE A 22 -12.49 15.73 -4.60
C ILE A 22 -12.89 14.75 -3.49
N PRO A 23 -12.01 13.89 -2.93
CA PRO A 23 -12.38 13.00 -1.85
C PRO A 23 -12.73 13.75 -0.55
N ILE A 24 -12.13 14.91 -0.25
CA ILE A 24 -12.49 15.72 0.93
C ILE A 24 -13.94 16.23 0.79
N ILE A 25 -14.26 16.88 -0.33
CA ILE A 25 -15.60 17.37 -0.59
C ILE A 25 -16.60 16.22 -0.63
N GLY A 26 -16.21 15.09 -1.21
CA GLY A 26 -16.99 13.87 -1.26
C GLY A 26 -17.28 13.30 0.12
N ALA A 27 -16.32 13.29 1.04
CA ALA A 27 -16.50 12.87 2.41
C ALA A 27 -17.54 13.74 3.15
N LEU A 28 -17.42 15.06 3.02
CA LEU A 28 -18.39 16.01 3.59
C LEU A 28 -19.78 15.83 2.98
N LEU A 29 -19.85 15.59 1.66
CA LEU A 29 -21.11 15.35 0.96
C LEU A 29 -21.81 14.08 1.47
N ILE A 30 -21.09 13.00 1.73
CA ILE A 30 -21.67 11.76 2.30
C ILE A 30 -22.30 12.04 3.67
N ILE A 31 -21.59 12.77 4.55
CA ILE A 31 -22.11 13.14 5.87
C ILE A 31 -23.36 14.01 5.74
N ILE A 32 -23.35 15.01 4.85
CA ILE A 32 -24.50 15.89 4.63
C ILE A 32 -25.70 15.11 4.09
N VAL A 33 -25.49 14.21 3.12
CA VAL A 33 -26.57 13.38 2.55
C VAL A 33 -27.20 12.49 3.62
N ASP A 34 -26.40 11.95 4.55
CA ASP A 34 -26.92 11.13 5.64
C ASP A 34 -27.84 11.89 6.59
N LEU A 35 -27.55 13.17 6.86
CA LEU A 35 -28.40 14.02 7.73
C LEU A 35 -29.84 14.16 7.21
N PHE A 36 -30.07 14.01 5.93
CA PHE A 36 -31.40 14.09 5.30
C PHE A 36 -32.07 12.73 5.07
N LYS A 37 -31.43 11.63 5.50
CA LYS A 37 -31.97 10.27 5.34
C LYS A 37 -32.50 9.73 6.65
N SER A 38 -33.69 9.09 6.59
CA SER A 38 -34.32 8.41 7.74
C SER A 38 -33.77 6.99 7.93
N GLU A 39 -33.24 6.36 6.91
CA GLU A 39 -32.71 5.00 6.96
C GLU A 39 -31.30 4.95 6.34
N GLN A 40 -30.39 4.23 6.99
CA GLN A 40 -29.04 4.03 6.50
C GLN A 40 -29.04 3.03 5.32
N ASP A 41 -28.66 3.50 4.14
CA ASP A 41 -28.57 2.71 2.91
C ASP A 41 -27.11 2.56 2.46
N ARG A 42 -26.53 1.40 2.78
CA ARG A 42 -25.17 1.04 2.41
C ARG A 42 -24.92 1.15 0.90
N SER A 43 -25.91 0.82 0.07
CA SER A 43 -25.75 0.84 -1.38
C SER A 43 -25.59 2.26 -1.92
N LEU A 44 -26.27 3.23 -1.32
CA LEU A 44 -26.11 4.64 -1.66
C LEU A 44 -24.70 5.15 -1.35
N TYR A 45 -24.19 4.87 -0.15
CA TYR A 45 -22.85 5.33 0.24
C TYR A 45 -21.74 4.70 -0.64
N VAL A 46 -21.90 3.42 -1.00
CA VAL A 46 -21.01 2.77 -1.97
C VAL A 46 -21.08 3.44 -3.33
N MET A 47 -22.29 3.72 -3.83
CA MET A 47 -22.47 4.37 -5.12
C MET A 47 -21.89 5.79 -5.13
N LEU A 48 -22.15 6.59 -4.10
CA LEU A 48 -21.59 7.93 -3.96
C LEU A 48 -20.05 7.88 -3.89
N SER A 49 -19.49 6.98 -3.08
CA SER A 49 -18.04 6.83 -2.98
C SER A 49 -17.41 6.43 -4.32
N LEU A 50 -18.03 5.51 -5.07
CA LEU A 50 -17.54 5.13 -6.41
C LEU A 50 -17.62 6.29 -7.40
N LEU A 51 -18.70 7.09 -7.34
CA LEU A 51 -18.84 8.28 -8.19
C LEU A 51 -17.76 9.31 -7.87
N ILE A 52 -17.53 9.59 -6.59
CA ILE A 52 -16.48 10.52 -6.12
C ILE A 52 -15.11 10.05 -6.59
N LEU A 53 -14.77 8.77 -6.37
CA LEU A 53 -13.50 8.19 -6.81
C LEU A 53 -13.38 8.15 -8.34
N GLY A 54 -14.50 7.98 -9.07
CA GLY A 54 -14.52 8.06 -10.52
C GLY A 54 -14.22 9.47 -11.03
N VAL A 55 -14.78 10.49 -10.38
CA VAL A 55 -14.46 11.90 -10.69
C VAL A 55 -13.00 12.22 -10.36
N ASP A 56 -12.50 11.73 -9.24
CA ASP A 56 -11.08 11.86 -8.85
C ASP A 56 -10.15 11.19 -9.88
N PHE A 57 -10.49 9.98 -10.33
CA PHE A 57 -9.73 9.28 -11.37
C PHE A 57 -9.68 10.06 -12.68
N VAL A 58 -10.79 10.68 -13.10
CA VAL A 58 -10.82 11.55 -14.30
C VAL A 58 -9.96 12.79 -14.10
N ALA A 59 -10.00 13.41 -12.92
CA ALA A 59 -9.14 14.55 -12.60
C ALA A 59 -7.65 14.17 -12.63
N LEU A 60 -7.30 12.97 -12.16
CA LEU A 60 -5.94 12.44 -12.27
C LEU A 60 -5.51 12.22 -13.72
N MET A 61 -6.41 11.75 -14.59
CA MET A 61 -6.09 11.61 -16.02
C MET A 61 -5.82 12.96 -16.68
N ASP A 62 -6.58 14.00 -16.31
CA ASP A 62 -6.36 15.37 -16.79
C ASP A 62 -5.00 15.90 -16.30
N THR A 63 -4.72 15.75 -15.01
CA THR A 63 -3.42 16.11 -14.39
C THR A 63 -2.26 15.39 -15.07
N ALA A 64 -2.41 14.09 -15.36
CA ALA A 64 -1.41 13.29 -16.09
C ALA A 64 -1.19 13.81 -17.51
N GLY A 65 -2.27 14.25 -18.19
CA GLY A 65 -2.21 14.88 -19.50
C GLY A 65 -1.46 16.22 -19.49
N VAL A 66 -1.63 17.03 -18.43
CA VAL A 66 -0.89 18.28 -18.25
C VAL A 66 0.60 18.00 -17.96
N PHE A 67 0.90 17.05 -17.06
CA PHE A 67 2.27 16.63 -16.75
C PHE A 67 3.00 16.11 -18.01
N SER A 68 2.33 15.30 -18.81
CA SER A 68 2.92 14.72 -20.03
C SER A 68 3.35 15.80 -21.05
N LYS A 69 2.70 16.99 -21.03
CA LYS A 69 3.01 18.11 -21.93
C LYS A 69 4.03 19.09 -21.35
N ASN A 70 3.94 19.34 -20.07
CA ASN A 70 4.64 20.46 -19.39
C ASN A 70 5.75 19.98 -18.45
N GLY A 71 5.86 18.67 -18.15
CA GLY A 71 6.73 18.15 -17.11
C GLY A 71 6.15 18.38 -15.71
N THR A 72 7.03 18.39 -14.72
CA THR A 72 6.69 18.58 -13.30
C THR A 72 5.97 19.91 -13.05
N ILE A 73 4.88 19.86 -12.29
CA ILE A 73 4.02 21.01 -12.01
C ILE A 73 4.16 21.37 -10.52
N MET A 74 4.59 22.61 -10.26
CA MET A 74 4.58 23.17 -8.93
C MET A 74 3.27 23.97 -8.72
N GLY A 75 2.73 23.92 -7.50
CA GLY A 75 1.51 24.64 -7.17
C GLY A 75 1.45 25.05 -5.71
N VAL A 76 0.51 25.98 -5.44
CA VAL A 76 0.20 26.50 -4.11
C VAL A 76 1.47 26.91 -3.34
N PHE A 77 2.08 28.01 -3.79
CA PHE A 77 3.32 28.55 -3.20
C PHE A 77 4.52 27.59 -3.27
N ASP A 78 4.59 26.78 -4.32
CA ASP A 78 5.63 25.77 -4.55
C ASP A 78 5.66 24.63 -3.51
N VAL A 79 4.62 24.48 -2.70
CA VAL A 79 4.51 23.40 -1.70
C VAL A 79 3.96 22.11 -2.31
N MET A 80 3.14 22.22 -3.37
CA MET A 80 2.59 21.06 -4.08
C MET A 80 3.49 20.70 -5.26
N LEU A 81 3.83 19.42 -5.35
CA LEU A 81 4.71 18.85 -6.38
C LEU A 81 3.96 17.73 -7.12
N ILE A 82 3.52 17.99 -8.34
CA ILE A 82 2.87 17.00 -9.20
C ILE A 82 3.86 16.55 -10.27
N ASP A 83 4.45 15.41 -10.02
CA ASP A 83 5.36 14.71 -10.92
C ASP A 83 4.81 13.31 -11.26
N GLY A 84 5.55 12.54 -12.04
CA GLY A 84 5.14 11.19 -12.41
C GLY A 84 5.03 10.24 -11.23
N LEU A 85 5.85 10.40 -10.18
CA LEU A 85 5.75 9.57 -8.96
C LEU A 85 4.45 9.84 -8.21
N ALA A 86 4.08 11.12 -8.05
CA ALA A 86 2.81 11.53 -7.45
C ALA A 86 1.62 10.96 -8.24
N ILE A 87 1.63 11.13 -9.57
CA ILE A 87 0.54 10.68 -10.45
C ILE A 87 0.39 9.16 -10.42
N LEU A 88 1.49 8.41 -10.60
CA LEU A 88 1.45 6.94 -10.59
C LEU A 88 0.96 6.39 -9.25
N SER A 89 1.42 6.97 -8.13
CA SER A 89 0.96 6.54 -6.80
C SER A 89 -0.51 6.88 -6.56
N GLN A 90 -0.98 8.06 -6.98
CA GLN A 90 -2.39 8.44 -6.88
C GLN A 90 -3.28 7.52 -7.73
N PHE A 91 -2.86 7.11 -8.93
CA PHE A 91 -3.59 6.11 -9.72
C PHE A 91 -3.72 4.77 -8.97
N ILE A 92 -2.65 4.32 -8.30
CA ILE A 92 -2.70 3.09 -7.48
C ILE A 92 -3.63 3.29 -6.27
N VAL A 93 -3.55 4.43 -5.58
CA VAL A 93 -4.40 4.75 -4.41
C VAL A 93 -5.87 4.75 -4.79
N VAL A 94 -6.25 5.51 -5.83
CA VAL A 94 -7.64 5.64 -6.28
C VAL A 94 -8.13 4.34 -6.90
N GLY A 95 -7.35 3.69 -7.75
CA GLY A 95 -7.70 2.41 -8.39
C GLY A 95 -7.93 1.28 -7.38
N ALA A 96 -7.04 1.12 -6.39
CA ALA A 96 -7.22 0.16 -5.31
C ALA A 96 -8.46 0.49 -4.44
N SER A 97 -8.74 1.77 -4.23
CA SER A 97 -9.92 2.24 -3.49
C SER A 97 -11.22 1.94 -4.23
N MET A 98 -11.26 2.13 -5.56
CA MET A 98 -12.40 1.76 -6.40
C MET A 98 -12.67 0.26 -6.39
N LEU A 99 -11.63 -0.57 -6.27
CA LEU A 99 -11.78 -2.02 -6.11
C LEU A 99 -12.21 -2.42 -4.70
N PHE A 100 -11.81 -1.66 -3.68
CA PHE A 100 -12.13 -1.97 -2.29
C PHE A 100 -13.57 -1.61 -1.91
N ILE A 101 -14.07 -0.43 -2.28
CA ILE A 101 -15.36 0.11 -1.83
C ILE A 101 -16.54 -0.82 -2.12
N PRO A 102 -16.67 -1.47 -3.30
CA PRO A 102 -17.79 -2.39 -3.57
C PRO A 102 -17.82 -3.62 -2.65
N LEU A 103 -16.68 -3.94 -2.00
CA LEU A 103 -16.64 -5.01 -1.00
C LEU A 103 -17.51 -4.70 0.21
N ALA A 104 -17.82 -3.43 0.47
CA ALA A 104 -18.76 -3.01 1.50
C ALA A 104 -20.20 -3.55 1.28
N LEU A 105 -20.59 -3.89 0.05
CA LEU A 105 -21.86 -4.55 -0.27
C LEU A 105 -21.87 -6.03 0.09
N THR A 106 -20.75 -6.56 0.54
CA THR A 106 -20.57 -7.95 0.88
C THR A 106 -21.29 -8.25 2.16
N HIS A 107 -22.10 -8.93 2.52
CA HIS A 107 -22.83 -9.39 3.69
C HIS A 107 -23.20 -8.39 4.78
N LYS A 108 -24.45 -8.47 5.27
CA LYS A 108 -25.02 -7.69 6.40
C LYS A 108 -24.30 -7.85 7.75
N ARG A 109 -23.36 -8.80 7.88
CA ARG A 109 -22.59 -9.06 9.12
C ARG A 109 -21.42 -8.10 9.38
N PHE A 110 -21.03 -7.31 8.40
CA PHE A 110 -19.98 -6.32 8.55
C PHE A 110 -20.61 -5.01 8.95
N HIS A 111 -20.70 -4.77 10.26
CA HIS A 111 -21.37 -3.61 10.84
C HIS A 111 -20.68 -2.30 10.46
N GLU A 112 -19.35 -2.32 10.27
CA GLU A 112 -18.58 -1.14 9.89
C GLU A 112 -19.14 -0.44 8.64
N PHE A 113 -19.58 -1.20 7.64
CA PHE A 113 -20.11 -0.66 6.40
C PHE A 113 -21.57 -0.17 6.48
N THR A 114 -22.17 -0.21 7.65
CA THR A 114 -23.52 0.32 7.85
C THR A 114 -23.48 1.82 8.09
N TYR A 115 -22.37 2.34 8.62
CA TYR A 115 -22.21 3.72 9.04
C TYR A 115 -21.67 4.60 7.91
N PRO A 116 -22.28 5.77 7.63
CA PRO A 116 -21.79 6.73 6.62
C PRO A 116 -20.39 7.25 6.97
N GLU A 117 -20.06 7.33 8.27
CA GLU A 117 -18.77 7.75 8.78
C GLU A 117 -17.63 6.85 8.27
N PHE A 118 -17.90 5.55 8.02
CA PHE A 118 -16.91 4.66 7.42
C PHE A 118 -16.47 5.19 6.06
N PHE A 119 -17.41 5.57 5.20
CA PHE A 119 -17.12 6.04 3.84
C PHE A 119 -16.48 7.43 3.84
N ALA A 120 -16.93 8.30 4.75
CA ALA A 120 -16.33 9.63 4.91
C ALA A 120 -14.86 9.53 5.38
N LEU A 121 -14.58 8.74 6.42
CA LEU A 121 -13.22 8.49 6.90
C LEU A 121 -12.34 7.82 5.83
N PHE A 122 -12.93 6.92 5.05
CA PHE A 122 -12.22 6.27 3.95
C PHE A 122 -11.80 7.27 2.86
N LEU A 123 -12.65 8.23 2.51
CA LEU A 123 -12.32 9.29 1.56
C LEU A 123 -11.30 10.28 2.14
N PHE A 124 -11.39 10.67 3.42
CA PHE A 124 -10.37 11.49 4.07
C PHE A 124 -9.01 10.78 4.11
N MET A 125 -8.99 9.47 4.32
CA MET A 125 -7.77 8.67 4.24
C MET A 125 -7.13 8.74 2.85
N ILE A 126 -7.93 8.64 1.79
CA ILE A 126 -7.46 8.75 0.40
C ILE A 126 -6.85 10.13 0.17
N ALA A 127 -7.56 11.21 0.55
CA ALA A 127 -7.03 12.56 0.45
C ALA A 127 -5.69 12.72 1.19
N GLY A 128 -5.57 12.17 2.40
CA GLY A 128 -4.32 12.20 3.16
C GLY A 128 -3.16 11.53 2.41
N PHE A 129 -3.37 10.37 1.80
CA PHE A 129 -2.35 9.72 0.99
C PHE A 129 -2.02 10.49 -0.29
N GLN A 130 -3.02 11.10 -0.95
CA GLN A 130 -2.79 11.94 -2.12
C GLN A 130 -1.96 13.19 -1.78
N PHE A 131 -2.26 13.87 -0.66
CA PHE A 131 -1.42 14.98 -0.17
C PHE A 131 0.01 14.53 0.12
N MET A 132 0.17 13.38 0.80
CA MET A 132 1.47 12.85 1.19
C MET A 132 2.38 12.60 -0.01
N VAL A 133 1.86 12.13 -1.14
CA VAL A 133 2.67 11.80 -2.33
C VAL A 133 2.90 12.99 -3.27
N ALA A 134 2.08 14.03 -3.17
CA ALA A 134 2.08 15.19 -4.06
C ALA A 134 2.77 16.41 -3.45
N THR A 135 3.82 16.19 -2.66
CA THR A 135 4.60 17.26 -2.04
C THR A 135 6.02 16.79 -1.73
N ASP A 136 6.94 17.73 -1.66
CA ASP A 136 8.29 17.55 -1.09
C ASP A 136 8.48 18.29 0.24
N ASN A 137 7.41 18.89 0.77
CA ASN A 137 7.41 19.59 2.05
C ASN A 137 7.16 18.62 3.21
N LEU A 138 8.14 18.49 4.13
CA LEU A 138 8.07 17.55 5.26
C LEU A 138 6.86 17.80 6.18
N ILE A 139 6.42 19.07 6.34
CA ILE A 139 5.23 19.37 7.14
C ILE A 139 3.98 18.86 6.46
N LEU A 140 3.82 19.07 5.15
CA LEU A 140 2.64 18.61 4.41
C LEU A 140 2.62 17.07 4.28
N ILE A 141 3.80 16.44 4.12
CA ILE A 141 3.94 14.98 4.20
C ILE A 141 3.42 14.47 5.56
N PHE A 142 3.82 15.11 6.65
CA PHE A 142 3.37 14.75 8.00
C PHE A 142 1.84 14.89 8.16
N VAL A 143 1.27 16.00 7.72
CA VAL A 143 -0.18 16.23 7.79
C VAL A 143 -0.94 15.19 6.97
N GLY A 144 -0.50 14.90 5.75
CA GLY A 144 -1.10 13.85 4.90
C GLY A 144 -1.01 12.46 5.55
N LEU A 145 0.17 12.13 6.08
CA LEU A 145 0.44 10.86 6.78
C LEU A 145 -0.45 10.68 8.01
N GLU A 146 -0.60 11.70 8.84
CA GLU A 146 -1.42 11.63 10.06
C GLU A 146 -2.91 11.63 9.74
N THR A 147 -3.37 12.42 8.77
CA THR A 147 -4.76 12.40 8.31
C THR A 147 -5.16 10.99 7.87
N ALA A 148 -4.34 10.35 7.03
CA ALA A 148 -4.61 8.99 6.58
C ALA A 148 -4.52 7.96 7.72
N SER A 149 -3.57 8.14 8.65
CA SER A 149 -3.35 7.20 9.75
C SER A 149 -4.47 7.21 10.77
N LEU A 150 -4.91 8.39 11.21
CA LEU A 150 -6.02 8.54 12.16
C LEU A 150 -7.32 7.95 11.60
N ALA A 151 -7.58 8.17 10.32
CA ALA A 151 -8.70 7.53 9.64
C ALA A 151 -8.58 6.00 9.65
N LEU A 152 -7.41 5.44 9.35
CA LEU A 152 -7.19 3.99 9.37
C LEU A 152 -7.35 3.37 10.76
N TYR A 153 -6.85 4.01 11.82
CA TYR A 153 -7.03 3.52 13.19
C TYR A 153 -8.51 3.37 13.53
N THR A 154 -9.29 4.37 13.16
CA THR A 154 -10.75 4.38 13.38
C THR A 154 -11.46 3.32 12.53
N LEU A 155 -11.10 3.20 11.23
CA LEU A 155 -11.67 2.19 10.33
C LEU A 155 -11.43 0.76 10.81
N ILE A 156 -10.28 0.47 11.42
CA ILE A 156 -9.98 -0.83 12.03
C ILE A 156 -10.88 -1.08 13.23
N ALA A 157 -11.03 -0.07 14.12
CA ALA A 157 -11.86 -0.18 15.32
C ALA A 157 -13.35 -0.38 14.96
N MET A 158 -13.85 0.24 13.89
CA MET A 158 -15.23 0.12 13.42
C MET A 158 -15.63 -1.32 13.06
N HIS A 159 -14.68 -2.24 12.87
CA HIS A 159 -14.99 -3.67 12.71
C HIS A 159 -15.62 -4.29 13.96
N ASN A 160 -15.59 -3.59 15.08
CA ASN A 160 -16.33 -3.82 16.32
C ASN A 160 -16.16 -5.25 16.91
N ARG A 161 -14.91 -5.65 17.11
CA ARG A 161 -14.51 -6.90 17.77
C ARG A 161 -13.38 -6.61 18.75
N ASP A 162 -13.26 -7.37 19.82
CA ASP A 162 -12.19 -7.21 20.80
C ASP A 162 -10.80 -7.20 20.14
N LYS A 163 -10.56 -8.15 19.23
CA LYS A 163 -9.31 -8.17 18.45
C LYS A 163 -9.12 -6.94 17.54
N SER A 164 -10.20 -6.33 17.06
CA SER A 164 -10.13 -5.13 16.21
C SER A 164 -9.83 -3.89 17.04
N PHE A 165 -10.38 -3.79 18.24
CA PHE A 165 -10.03 -2.72 19.18
C PHE A 165 -8.57 -2.83 19.62
N GLU A 166 -8.09 -4.04 19.98
CA GLU A 166 -6.70 -4.30 20.30
C GLU A 166 -5.77 -3.90 19.13
N ALA A 167 -6.12 -4.33 17.91
CA ALA A 167 -5.38 -3.99 16.70
C ALA A 167 -5.32 -2.48 16.45
N ALA A 168 -6.47 -1.79 16.60
CA ALA A 168 -6.55 -0.33 16.43
C ALA A 168 -5.68 0.41 17.46
N VAL A 169 -5.72 0.00 18.73
CA VAL A 169 -4.90 0.60 19.79
C VAL A 169 -3.41 0.34 19.55
N LYS A 170 -3.03 -0.89 19.18
CA LYS A 170 -1.64 -1.23 18.84
C LYS A 170 -1.15 -0.36 17.67
N TYR A 171 -1.95 -0.23 16.62
CA TYR A 171 -1.58 0.55 15.43
C TYR A 171 -1.48 2.04 15.77
N PHE A 172 -2.40 2.57 16.56
CA PHE A 172 -2.38 3.97 17.02
C PHE A 172 -1.14 4.27 17.89
N THR A 173 -0.88 3.46 18.91
CA THR A 173 0.24 3.74 19.84
C THR A 173 1.60 3.66 19.15
N MET A 174 1.82 2.64 18.32
CA MET A 174 3.06 2.51 17.56
C MET A 174 3.15 3.54 16.43
N GLY A 175 2.00 3.91 15.83
CA GLY A 175 1.93 4.95 14.80
C GLY A 175 2.23 6.33 15.36
N ALA A 176 1.71 6.68 16.53
CA ALA A 176 2.01 7.94 17.21
C ALA A 176 3.50 8.06 17.57
N LEU A 177 4.14 6.96 17.98
CA LEU A 177 5.59 6.93 18.18
C LEU A 177 6.34 7.17 16.86
N ALA A 178 5.92 6.53 15.77
CA ALA A 178 6.51 6.72 14.45
C ALA A 178 6.33 8.16 13.92
N ALA A 179 5.19 8.79 14.21
CA ALA A 179 4.95 10.20 13.91
C ALA A 179 5.90 11.13 14.71
N GLY A 180 6.13 10.80 15.98
CA GLY A 180 7.15 11.49 16.78
C GLY A 180 8.56 11.38 16.20
N PHE A 181 8.93 10.20 15.69
CA PHE A 181 10.20 9.99 14.98
C PHE A 181 10.27 10.79 13.69
N PHE A 182 9.19 10.84 12.90
CA PHE A 182 9.15 11.69 11.71
C PHE A 182 9.38 13.15 12.03
N SER A 183 8.64 13.66 13.03
CA SER A 183 8.77 15.07 13.45
C SER A 183 10.17 15.40 13.96
N PHE A 184 10.78 14.49 14.75
CA PHE A 184 12.14 14.70 15.26
C PHE A 184 13.17 14.65 14.13
N GLY A 185 13.08 13.69 13.20
CA GLY A 185 13.98 13.64 12.03
C GLY A 185 13.86 14.88 11.16
N SER A 186 12.63 15.35 10.90
CA SER A 186 12.37 16.59 10.16
C SER A 186 12.94 17.82 10.88
N MET A 187 12.83 17.89 12.20
CA MET A 187 13.41 18.95 13.01
C MET A 187 14.94 18.98 12.88
N VAL A 188 15.60 17.83 12.87
CA VAL A 188 17.07 17.77 12.70
C VAL A 188 17.46 18.33 11.33
N PHE A 189 16.78 17.94 10.24
CA PHE A 189 17.05 18.49 8.91
C PHE A 189 16.78 20.00 8.84
N TYR A 190 15.68 20.45 9.44
CA TYR A 190 15.38 21.88 9.53
C TYR A 190 16.47 22.65 10.31
N ALA A 191 16.97 22.11 11.41
CA ALA A 191 18.03 22.73 12.20
C ALA A 191 19.36 22.84 11.41
N LEU A 192 19.65 21.87 10.55
CA LEU A 192 20.86 21.86 9.72
C LEU A 192 20.76 22.78 8.49
N THR A 193 19.57 22.92 7.92
CA THR A 193 19.40 23.53 6.59
C THR A 193 18.53 24.79 6.58
N GLY A 194 17.72 25.00 7.62
CA GLY A 194 16.73 26.08 7.66
C GLY A 194 15.51 25.85 6.76
N SER A 195 15.36 24.68 6.15
CA SER A 195 14.26 24.38 5.24
C SER A 195 13.50 23.09 5.64
N VAL A 196 12.25 22.99 5.21
CA VAL A 196 11.40 21.81 5.30
C VAL A 196 11.12 21.18 3.91
N GLU A 197 11.62 21.80 2.85
CA GLU A 197 11.53 21.31 1.47
C GLU A 197 12.68 20.35 1.19
N ILE A 198 12.36 19.11 0.78
CA ILE A 198 13.37 18.04 0.57
C ILE A 198 14.43 18.46 -0.44
N ASN A 199 14.03 19.11 -1.55
CA ASN A 199 14.97 19.58 -2.55
C ASN A 199 15.92 20.67 -2.04
N GLN A 200 15.42 21.58 -1.18
CA GLN A 200 16.25 22.61 -0.55
C GLN A 200 17.19 22.01 0.52
N ILE A 201 16.68 21.04 1.30
CA ILE A 201 17.49 20.28 2.25
C ILE A 201 18.66 19.61 1.51
N ALA A 202 18.37 18.91 0.40
CA ALA A 202 19.39 18.27 -0.42
C ALA A 202 20.45 19.26 -0.91
N ALA A 203 20.03 20.39 -1.49
CA ALA A 203 20.92 21.41 -2.01
C ALA A 203 21.83 22.04 -0.95
N VAL A 204 21.30 22.30 0.27
CA VAL A 204 22.09 22.87 1.37
C VAL A 204 23.10 21.86 1.92
N LEU A 205 22.68 20.58 2.09
CA LEU A 205 23.59 19.54 2.56
C LEU A 205 24.71 19.28 1.56
N GLU A 206 24.43 19.27 0.27
CA GLU A 206 25.40 19.10 -0.80
C GLU A 206 26.39 20.29 -0.83
N ALA A 207 25.89 21.54 -0.77
CA ALA A 207 26.72 22.73 -0.73
C ALA A 207 27.69 22.76 0.45
N ASN A 208 27.30 22.18 1.59
CA ASN A 208 28.11 22.05 2.79
C ASN A 208 28.98 20.77 2.81
N ASN A 209 29.00 19.99 1.72
CA ASN A 209 29.70 18.71 1.63
C ASN A 209 29.39 17.78 2.81
N TYR A 210 28.14 17.77 3.30
CA TYR A 210 27.68 16.96 4.44
C TYR A 210 28.58 17.10 5.68
N ALA A 211 29.07 18.31 5.97
CA ALA A 211 30.05 18.57 7.05
C ALA A 211 29.61 18.03 8.43
N ASP A 212 28.30 18.11 8.73
CA ASP A 212 27.72 17.64 10.00
C ASP A 212 27.14 16.23 9.88
N ILE A 213 27.89 15.30 9.27
CA ILE A 213 27.44 13.94 8.96
C ILE A 213 26.80 13.21 10.15
N GLY A 214 27.26 13.44 11.38
CA GLY A 214 26.69 12.84 12.59
C GLY A 214 25.25 13.26 12.83
N PHE A 215 24.92 14.53 12.65
CA PHE A 215 23.55 15.02 12.77
C PHE A 215 22.68 14.60 11.58
N VAL A 216 23.24 14.58 10.37
CA VAL A 216 22.54 14.04 9.19
C VAL A 216 22.12 12.59 9.43
N LEU A 217 23.02 11.74 9.96
CA LEU A 217 22.72 10.36 10.31
C LEU A 217 21.62 10.23 11.37
N VAL A 218 21.61 11.11 12.39
CA VAL A 218 20.53 11.15 13.38
C VAL A 218 19.19 11.43 12.70
N GLY A 219 19.11 12.47 11.85
CA GLY A 219 17.89 12.79 11.09
C GLY A 219 17.43 11.60 10.23
N VAL A 220 18.36 10.99 9.49
CA VAL A 220 18.10 9.81 8.65
C VAL A 220 17.55 8.63 9.46
N VAL A 221 18.17 8.29 10.59
CA VAL A 221 17.74 7.15 11.43
C VAL A 221 16.32 7.36 11.95
N PHE A 222 15.96 8.57 12.38
CA PHE A 222 14.60 8.86 12.84
C PHE A 222 13.59 8.83 11.70
N LEU A 223 13.88 9.37 10.51
CA LEU A 223 13.01 9.24 9.35
C LEU A 223 12.90 7.79 8.88
N LEU A 224 14.01 7.04 8.87
CA LEU A 224 14.02 5.62 8.53
C LEU A 224 13.18 4.80 9.51
N ALA A 225 13.22 5.10 10.79
CA ALA A 225 12.36 4.44 11.79
C ALA A 225 10.87 4.72 11.55
N SER A 226 10.51 5.96 11.20
CA SER A 226 9.15 6.35 10.88
C SER A 226 8.64 5.64 9.61
N PHE A 227 9.38 5.72 8.50
CA PHE A 227 9.02 5.02 7.26
C PHE A 227 9.13 3.51 7.40
N GLY A 228 10.09 3.03 8.18
CA GLY A 228 10.23 1.63 8.53
C GLY A 228 8.97 1.07 9.19
N PHE A 229 8.35 1.84 10.07
CA PHE A 229 7.04 1.49 10.62
C PHE A 229 5.96 1.43 9.52
N LYS A 230 5.82 2.46 8.68
CA LYS A 230 4.79 2.50 7.62
C LYS A 230 4.98 1.41 6.56
N LEU A 231 6.21 1.12 6.17
CA LEU A 231 6.56 0.07 5.21
C LEU A 231 6.61 -1.32 5.85
N SER A 232 6.48 -1.41 7.17
CA SER A 232 6.60 -2.66 7.93
C SER A 232 8.00 -3.28 7.83
N MET A 233 9.05 -2.46 7.83
CA MET A 233 10.43 -2.92 7.80
C MET A 233 10.86 -3.51 9.14
N VAL A 234 11.70 -4.50 9.13
CA VAL A 234 12.34 -5.02 10.35
C VAL A 234 13.37 -3.99 10.85
N PRO A 235 13.35 -3.60 12.12
CA PRO A 235 12.58 -4.16 13.25
C PRO A 235 11.19 -3.54 13.49
N PHE A 236 10.76 -2.57 12.73
CA PHE A 236 9.53 -1.79 12.95
C PHE A 236 8.24 -2.47 12.45
N HIS A 237 8.29 -3.76 12.09
CA HIS A 237 7.22 -4.52 11.44
C HIS A 237 6.20 -5.15 12.41
N THR A 238 6.47 -5.20 13.71
CA THR A 238 5.76 -6.05 14.68
C THR A 238 4.25 -5.79 14.77
N TRP A 239 3.82 -4.58 14.42
CA TRP A 239 2.41 -4.20 14.39
C TRP A 239 1.62 -4.90 13.26
N THR A 240 2.26 -5.15 12.12
CA THR A 240 1.58 -5.56 10.88
C THR A 240 0.86 -6.89 10.98
N PRO A 241 1.45 -7.98 11.51
CA PRO A 241 0.75 -9.25 11.63
C PRO A 241 -0.46 -9.17 12.55
N ASP A 242 -0.33 -8.48 13.69
CA ASP A 242 -1.39 -8.35 14.68
C ASP A 242 -2.53 -7.46 14.18
N VAL A 243 -2.20 -6.32 13.57
CA VAL A 243 -3.19 -5.38 13.02
C VAL A 243 -3.94 -5.99 11.83
N TYR A 244 -3.23 -6.70 10.94
CA TYR A 244 -3.90 -7.38 9.83
C TYR A 244 -4.80 -8.50 10.33
N GLU A 245 -4.36 -9.28 11.32
CA GLU A 245 -5.19 -10.32 11.93
C GLU A 245 -6.46 -9.73 12.57
N GLY A 246 -6.34 -8.63 13.31
CA GLY A 246 -7.47 -7.98 13.99
C GLY A 246 -8.43 -7.20 13.09
N SER A 247 -7.97 -6.68 11.95
CA SER A 247 -8.81 -5.93 10.99
C SER A 247 -9.70 -6.87 10.15
N SER A 248 -10.64 -6.34 9.37
CA SER A 248 -11.34 -7.13 8.37
C SER A 248 -10.36 -7.59 7.28
N ALA A 249 -10.59 -8.77 6.67
CA ALA A 249 -9.66 -9.32 5.69
C ALA A 249 -9.46 -8.39 4.47
N ALA A 250 -10.55 -7.79 3.98
CA ALA A 250 -10.46 -6.86 2.84
C ALA A 250 -9.71 -5.57 3.22
N LEU A 251 -9.94 -5.02 4.43
CA LEU A 251 -9.21 -3.84 4.89
C LEU A 251 -7.72 -4.16 5.07
N ALA A 252 -7.36 -5.36 5.57
CA ALA A 252 -5.97 -5.81 5.65
C ALA A 252 -5.32 -5.86 4.26
N GLY A 253 -6.05 -6.38 3.25
CA GLY A 253 -5.61 -6.36 1.85
C GLY A 253 -5.38 -4.95 1.33
N TYR A 254 -6.29 -4.04 1.60
CA TYR A 254 -6.17 -2.63 1.21
C TYR A 254 -4.97 -1.94 1.90
N MET A 255 -4.82 -2.14 3.22
CA MET A 255 -3.71 -1.59 4.01
C MET A 255 -2.34 -2.12 3.56
N SER A 256 -2.30 -3.30 2.96
CA SER A 256 -1.05 -3.84 2.42
C SER A 256 -0.60 -3.16 1.12
N ILE A 257 -1.48 -2.39 0.47
CA ILE A 257 -1.25 -1.75 -0.83
C ILE A 257 -1.07 -0.24 -0.67
N VAL A 258 -2.13 0.45 -0.26
CA VAL A 258 -2.24 1.91 -0.37
C VAL A 258 -1.33 2.67 0.60
N PRO A 259 -1.29 2.37 1.91
CA PRO A 259 -0.34 3.04 2.81
C PRO A 259 1.12 2.83 2.42
N LYS A 260 1.43 1.67 1.85
CA LYS A 260 2.81 1.34 1.48
C LYS A 260 3.27 2.06 0.22
N ILE A 261 2.44 2.16 -0.84
CA ILE A 261 2.85 2.92 -2.02
C ILE A 261 3.08 4.39 -1.69
N ALA A 262 2.23 5.00 -0.87
CA ALA A 262 2.43 6.37 -0.42
C ALA A 262 3.73 6.53 0.38
N ALA A 263 4.02 5.59 1.29
CA ALA A 263 5.27 5.59 2.05
C ALA A 263 6.51 5.34 1.17
N PHE A 264 6.43 4.49 0.14
CA PHE A 264 7.52 4.27 -0.82
C PHE A 264 7.88 5.54 -1.58
N VAL A 265 6.89 6.28 -2.09
CA VAL A 265 7.14 7.52 -2.84
C VAL A 265 7.85 8.56 -1.96
N VAL A 266 7.38 8.75 -0.74
CA VAL A 266 8.05 9.69 0.18
C VAL A 266 9.44 9.21 0.58
N ALA A 267 9.60 7.90 0.81
CA ALA A 267 10.92 7.32 1.11
C ALA A 267 11.90 7.48 -0.07
N MET A 268 11.43 7.34 -1.33
CA MET A 268 12.23 7.65 -2.51
C MET A 268 12.68 9.10 -2.48
N ARG A 269 11.78 10.07 -2.33
CA ARG A 269 12.10 11.50 -2.28
C ARG A 269 13.13 11.85 -1.21
N ILE A 270 13.05 11.22 -0.02
CA ILE A 270 13.93 11.52 1.11
C ILE A 270 15.27 10.79 1.03
N PHE A 271 15.27 9.52 0.64
CA PHE A 271 16.48 8.71 0.74
C PHE A 271 17.31 8.69 -0.54
N GLU A 272 16.70 8.91 -1.69
CA GLU A 272 17.40 8.79 -2.97
C GLU A 272 18.50 9.86 -3.14
N PHE A 273 18.23 11.13 -2.78
CA PHE A 273 19.29 12.15 -2.82
C PHE A 273 20.43 11.85 -1.85
N LEU A 274 20.12 11.25 -0.69
CA LEU A 274 21.11 10.88 0.31
C LEU A 274 22.00 9.72 -0.15
N ILE A 275 21.42 8.75 -0.88
CA ILE A 275 22.18 7.62 -1.45
C ILE A 275 23.16 8.11 -2.50
N HIS A 276 22.73 9.01 -3.40
CA HIS A 276 23.58 9.59 -4.44
C HIS A 276 24.65 10.55 -3.88
N SER A 277 24.51 11.02 -2.65
CA SER A 277 25.50 11.86 -1.98
C SER A 277 26.82 11.17 -1.64
N GLY A 278 26.91 9.85 -1.82
CA GLY A 278 28.06 9.05 -1.45
C GLY A 278 28.23 8.79 0.05
N VAL A 279 27.19 9.02 0.85
CA VAL A 279 27.17 8.67 2.28
C VAL A 279 27.07 7.16 2.46
N VAL A 280 28.20 6.49 2.51
CA VAL A 280 28.32 5.01 2.56
C VAL A 280 27.50 4.37 3.68
N TRP A 281 27.43 4.99 4.85
CA TRP A 281 26.69 4.45 6.00
C TRP A 281 25.19 4.32 5.74
N LEU A 282 24.60 5.23 4.97
CA LEU A 282 23.19 5.16 4.60
C LEU A 282 22.90 3.97 3.70
N GLU A 283 23.75 3.76 2.69
CA GLU A 283 23.65 2.61 1.79
C GLU A 283 23.71 1.30 2.58
N VAL A 284 24.66 1.17 3.52
CA VAL A 284 24.80 -0.01 4.38
C VAL A 284 23.55 -0.24 5.24
N ILE A 285 23.00 0.81 5.85
CA ILE A 285 21.79 0.71 6.70
C ILE A 285 20.60 0.29 5.86
N LEU A 286 20.39 0.88 4.69
CA LEU A 286 19.30 0.52 3.79
C LEU A 286 19.47 -0.88 3.23
N TYR A 287 20.68 -1.26 2.80
CA TYR A 287 20.98 -2.61 2.34
C TYR A 287 20.64 -3.66 3.39
N ALA A 288 21.14 -3.46 4.62
CA ALA A 288 20.85 -4.35 5.74
C ALA A 288 19.34 -4.43 6.02
N SER A 289 18.65 -3.28 6.03
CA SER A 289 17.20 -3.20 6.27
C SER A 289 16.40 -3.96 5.21
N VAL A 290 16.76 -3.83 3.93
CA VAL A 290 16.14 -4.54 2.81
C VAL A 290 16.31 -6.05 2.97
N VAL A 291 17.55 -6.52 3.17
CA VAL A 291 17.87 -7.94 3.28
C VAL A 291 17.23 -8.58 4.50
N ILE A 292 17.32 -7.92 5.65
CA ILE A 292 16.74 -8.43 6.90
C ILE A 292 15.21 -8.48 6.80
N THR A 293 14.58 -7.44 6.24
CA THR A 293 13.12 -7.38 6.12
C THR A 293 12.58 -8.51 5.25
N MET A 294 13.11 -8.69 4.03
CA MET A 294 12.61 -9.75 3.15
C MET A 294 12.89 -11.15 3.70
N THR A 295 14.05 -11.36 4.33
CA THR A 295 14.47 -12.68 4.81
C THR A 295 13.70 -13.08 6.06
N MET A 296 13.67 -12.22 7.07
CA MET A 296 12.96 -12.50 8.32
C MET A 296 11.47 -12.66 8.13
N ALA A 297 10.85 -11.81 7.30
CA ALA A 297 9.43 -11.94 6.99
C ALA A 297 9.09 -13.28 6.34
N ASN A 298 9.93 -13.76 5.42
CA ASN A 298 9.75 -15.08 4.81
C ASN A 298 9.91 -16.22 5.82
N VAL A 299 10.93 -16.16 6.69
CA VAL A 299 11.14 -17.17 7.74
C VAL A 299 9.94 -17.22 8.68
N TRP A 300 9.41 -16.08 9.10
CA TRP A 300 8.22 -16.04 9.96
C TRP A 300 6.96 -16.51 9.23
N ALA A 301 6.82 -16.22 7.92
CA ALA A 301 5.70 -16.72 7.12
C ALA A 301 5.64 -18.25 7.04
N LEU A 302 6.80 -18.94 7.00
CA LEU A 302 6.89 -20.41 6.93
C LEU A 302 6.23 -21.11 8.14
N VAL A 303 6.36 -20.53 9.34
CA VAL A 303 5.88 -21.12 10.59
C VAL A 303 4.42 -20.75 10.91
N GLN A 304 3.77 -19.88 10.12
CA GLN A 304 2.40 -19.49 10.40
C GLN A 304 1.42 -20.66 10.19
N THR A 305 0.42 -20.69 11.06
CA THR A 305 -0.70 -21.66 11.02
C THR A 305 -2.00 -21.02 10.51
N ASP A 306 -2.07 -19.70 10.47
CA ASP A 306 -3.17 -18.89 9.96
C ASP A 306 -2.81 -18.26 8.61
N VAL A 307 -3.69 -18.41 7.60
CA VAL A 307 -3.46 -17.91 6.24
C VAL A 307 -3.44 -16.39 6.18
N LYS A 308 -4.29 -15.70 6.95
CA LYS A 308 -4.35 -14.24 6.98
C LYS A 308 -3.05 -13.67 7.57
N ARG A 309 -2.54 -14.30 8.64
CA ARG A 309 -1.27 -13.93 9.27
C ARG A 309 -0.08 -14.25 8.36
N MET A 310 -0.13 -15.36 7.63
CA MET A 310 0.86 -15.69 6.60
C MET A 310 0.88 -14.62 5.50
N LEU A 311 -0.28 -14.19 5.00
CA LEU A 311 -0.38 -13.11 4.00
C LEU A 311 0.13 -11.76 4.57
N ALA A 312 -0.01 -11.50 5.86
CA ALA A 312 0.57 -10.33 6.50
C ALA A 312 2.10 -10.35 6.44
N TYR A 313 2.74 -11.45 6.82
CA TYR A 313 4.20 -11.61 6.69
C TYR A 313 4.66 -11.60 5.22
N SER A 314 3.88 -12.19 4.33
CA SER A 314 4.09 -12.09 2.89
C SER A 314 4.14 -10.62 2.44
N SER A 315 3.19 -9.79 2.88
CA SER A 315 3.16 -8.36 2.56
C SER A 315 4.38 -7.59 3.10
N ILE A 316 4.97 -8.02 4.24
CA ILE A 316 6.23 -7.47 4.76
C ILE A 316 7.39 -7.88 3.84
N SER A 317 7.44 -9.15 3.44
CA SER A 317 8.48 -9.65 2.53
C SER A 317 8.44 -8.94 1.18
N HIS A 318 7.25 -8.75 0.59
CA HIS A 318 7.08 -8.00 -0.65
C HIS A 318 7.51 -6.53 -0.51
N ALA A 319 7.21 -5.88 0.63
CA ALA A 319 7.67 -4.52 0.89
C ALA A 319 9.19 -4.45 0.98
N GLY A 320 9.85 -5.38 1.69
CA GLY A 320 11.30 -5.49 1.75
C GLY A 320 11.92 -5.72 0.37
N PHE A 321 11.30 -6.56 -0.46
CA PHE A 321 11.75 -6.83 -1.82
C PHE A 321 11.70 -5.58 -2.72
N VAL A 322 10.61 -4.82 -2.65
CA VAL A 322 10.41 -3.61 -3.47
C VAL A 322 11.24 -2.44 -2.95
N MET A 323 11.55 -2.41 -1.66
CA MET A 323 12.42 -1.39 -1.06
C MET A 323 13.85 -1.39 -1.63
N ALA A 324 14.27 -2.50 -2.27
CA ALA A 324 15.50 -2.55 -3.02
C ALA A 324 15.57 -1.48 -4.12
N ALA A 325 14.43 -1.03 -4.67
CA ALA A 325 14.39 0.04 -5.66
C ALA A 325 14.96 1.35 -5.13
N ILE A 326 14.60 1.71 -3.88
CA ILE A 326 15.10 2.94 -3.22
C ILE A 326 16.62 2.86 -3.01
N LEU A 327 17.13 1.68 -2.64
CA LEU A 327 18.56 1.46 -2.46
C LEU A 327 19.33 1.55 -3.80
N ILE A 328 18.76 1.02 -4.87
CA ILE A 328 19.39 1.01 -6.21
C ILE A 328 19.35 2.43 -6.82
N GLY A 329 18.24 3.18 -6.62
CA GLY A 329 18.10 4.59 -6.99
C GLY A 329 18.27 4.87 -8.49
N THR A 330 17.79 3.99 -9.38
CA THR A 330 17.86 4.19 -10.83
C THR A 330 16.45 4.29 -11.41
N THR A 331 16.30 4.98 -12.55
CA THR A 331 15.01 5.04 -13.28
C THR A 331 14.44 3.65 -13.55
N GLN A 332 15.29 2.67 -13.82
CA GLN A 332 14.86 1.28 -14.02
C GLN A 332 14.30 0.67 -12.74
N SER A 333 14.96 0.87 -11.59
CA SER A 333 14.50 0.33 -10.30
C SER A 333 13.22 1.01 -9.82
N ASN A 334 13.11 2.32 -10.01
CA ASN A 334 11.94 3.11 -9.65
C ASN A 334 10.74 2.72 -10.51
N SER A 335 10.94 2.53 -11.82
CA SER A 335 9.90 2.00 -12.71
C SER A 335 9.49 0.58 -12.31
N ALA A 336 10.45 -0.27 -11.93
CA ALA A 336 10.17 -1.62 -11.47
C ALA A 336 9.35 -1.63 -10.16
N LEU A 337 9.56 -0.66 -9.25
CA LEU A 337 8.76 -0.50 -8.04
C LEU A 337 7.28 -0.28 -8.37
N PHE A 338 6.96 0.72 -9.19
CA PHE A 338 5.58 1.03 -9.56
C PHE A 338 4.94 -0.11 -10.35
N PHE A 339 5.67 -0.69 -11.30
CA PHE A 339 5.21 -1.85 -12.06
C PHE A 339 4.85 -3.01 -11.15
N TYR A 340 5.76 -3.37 -10.24
CA TYR A 340 5.53 -4.41 -9.24
C TYR A 340 4.29 -4.12 -8.40
N TRP A 341 4.14 -2.87 -7.93
CA TRP A 341 3.07 -2.50 -7.00
C TRP A 341 1.69 -2.51 -7.65
N VAL A 342 1.59 -2.13 -8.92
CA VAL A 342 0.34 -2.28 -9.70
C VAL A 342 -0.05 -3.77 -9.78
N LEU A 343 0.89 -4.64 -10.13
CA LEU A 343 0.62 -6.08 -10.25
C LEU A 343 0.28 -6.72 -8.89
N PHE A 344 1.01 -6.30 -7.86
CA PHE A 344 0.76 -6.73 -6.48
C PHE A 344 -0.62 -6.29 -5.99
N SER A 345 -1.08 -5.11 -6.36
CA SER A 345 -2.37 -4.57 -5.93
C SER A 345 -3.54 -5.49 -6.34
N PHE A 346 -3.59 -5.93 -7.58
CA PHE A 346 -4.61 -6.89 -8.04
C PHE A 346 -4.51 -8.23 -7.30
N THR A 347 -3.33 -8.81 -7.30
CA THR A 347 -3.12 -10.15 -6.74
C THR A 347 -3.38 -10.19 -5.23
N ASN A 348 -2.91 -9.19 -4.51
CA ASN A 348 -2.97 -9.17 -3.05
C ASN A 348 -4.37 -8.81 -2.54
N LEU A 349 -5.04 -7.80 -3.14
CA LEU A 349 -6.43 -7.48 -2.82
C LEU A 349 -7.34 -8.68 -3.11
N GLY A 350 -7.13 -9.36 -4.24
CA GLY A 350 -7.81 -10.61 -4.57
C GLY A 350 -7.60 -11.70 -3.52
N SER A 351 -6.35 -11.93 -3.12
CA SER A 351 -5.99 -12.93 -2.09
C SER A 351 -6.69 -12.70 -0.76
N PHE A 352 -6.66 -11.48 -0.25
CA PHE A 352 -7.34 -11.11 1.00
C PHE A 352 -8.86 -11.16 0.86
N SER A 353 -9.41 -10.76 -0.29
CA SER A 353 -10.85 -10.84 -0.55
C SER A 353 -11.34 -12.28 -0.58
N MET A 354 -10.51 -13.23 -1.05
CA MET A 354 -10.82 -14.66 -1.02
C MET A 354 -11.03 -15.20 0.40
N LEU A 355 -10.38 -14.61 1.42
CA LEU A 355 -10.59 -15.01 2.82
C LEU A 355 -12.03 -14.75 3.28
N TRP A 356 -12.76 -13.84 2.65
CA TRP A 356 -14.17 -13.59 2.94
C TRP A 356 -15.11 -14.65 2.37
N ILE A 357 -14.71 -15.33 1.31
CA ILE A 357 -15.50 -16.46 0.74
C ILE A 357 -15.48 -17.67 1.68
N SER A 358 -14.35 -17.86 2.38
CA SER A 358 -14.16 -19.02 3.25
C SER A 358 -14.81 -18.80 4.63
N ARG A 359 -15.95 -19.46 4.89
CA ARG A 359 -16.63 -19.43 6.19
C ARG A 359 -17.03 -20.82 6.64
N GLN A 360 -16.77 -21.11 7.91
CA GLN A 360 -17.36 -22.26 8.59
C GLN A 360 -18.79 -21.93 9.02
N LYS A 361 -19.77 -22.78 8.66
CA LYS A 361 -21.18 -22.54 8.95
C LYS A 361 -21.55 -22.62 10.43
N ASN A 362 -20.89 -23.44 11.22
CA ASN A 362 -21.37 -23.87 12.54
C ASN A 362 -20.48 -23.48 13.71
N LEU A 363 -19.52 -22.56 13.54
CA LEU A 363 -18.70 -22.06 14.64
C LEU A 363 -19.34 -20.86 15.33
N PRO A 364 -19.11 -20.70 16.65
CA PRO A 364 -19.41 -19.48 17.37
C PRO A 364 -18.82 -18.25 16.66
N ALA A 365 -19.48 -17.10 16.77
CA ALA A 365 -19.08 -15.89 16.04
C ALA A 365 -17.60 -15.50 16.27
N HIS A 366 -17.05 -15.72 17.45
CA HIS A 366 -15.65 -15.45 17.79
C HIS A 366 -14.65 -16.39 17.09
N GLN A 367 -15.07 -17.62 16.74
CA GLN A 367 -14.22 -18.58 16.03
C GLN A 367 -14.38 -18.51 14.50
N GLN A 368 -15.44 -17.86 14.00
CA GLN A 368 -15.67 -17.72 12.54
C GLN A 368 -14.65 -16.83 11.84
N SER A 369 -13.86 -16.05 12.58
CA SER A 369 -12.78 -15.20 12.06
C SER A 369 -11.43 -15.90 11.92
N ASP A 370 -11.34 -17.18 12.29
CA ASP A 370 -10.13 -17.98 12.14
C ASP A 370 -9.91 -18.33 10.66
N HIS A 371 -8.69 -18.17 10.18
CA HIS A 371 -8.26 -18.48 8.83
C HIS A 371 -7.17 -19.56 8.84
N SER A 372 -7.28 -20.56 9.74
CA SER A 372 -6.34 -21.68 9.79
C SER A 372 -6.24 -22.42 8.47
N TYR A 373 -5.07 -22.98 8.14
CA TYR A 373 -4.87 -23.75 6.92
C TYR A 373 -5.86 -24.92 6.81
N ASN A 374 -6.23 -25.53 7.93
CA ASN A 374 -7.17 -26.65 7.98
C ASN A 374 -8.54 -26.26 7.43
N LYS A 375 -8.97 -25.01 7.59
CA LYS A 375 -10.22 -24.49 7.06
C LYS A 375 -10.29 -24.50 5.53
N PHE A 376 -9.15 -24.50 4.87
CA PHE A 376 -9.06 -24.56 3.40
C PHE A 376 -8.85 -25.98 2.88
N ALA A 377 -8.69 -26.99 3.78
CA ALA A 377 -8.45 -28.37 3.38
C ALA A 377 -9.59 -28.90 2.49
N GLY A 378 -9.22 -29.49 1.35
CA GLY A 378 -10.17 -30.08 0.39
C GLY A 378 -11.12 -29.09 -0.28
N MET A 379 -10.79 -27.80 -0.29
CA MET A 379 -11.62 -26.74 -0.89
C MET A 379 -11.96 -27.03 -2.36
N ILE A 380 -11.09 -27.72 -3.09
CA ILE A 380 -11.36 -28.13 -4.48
C ILE A 380 -12.60 -29.02 -4.61
N LYS A 381 -12.90 -29.85 -3.62
CA LYS A 381 -14.07 -30.74 -3.61
C LYS A 381 -15.37 -30.01 -3.30
N THR A 382 -15.31 -28.93 -2.49
CA THR A 382 -16.49 -28.22 -1.99
C THR A 382 -16.80 -26.95 -2.76
N ALA A 383 -15.75 -26.22 -3.21
CA ALA A 383 -15.83 -24.95 -3.94
C ALA A 383 -14.73 -24.86 -5.00
N PRO A 384 -14.80 -25.65 -6.10
CA PRO A 384 -13.69 -25.79 -7.06
C PRO A 384 -13.27 -24.46 -7.71
N VAL A 385 -14.21 -23.62 -8.10
CA VAL A 385 -13.91 -22.30 -8.70
C VAL A 385 -13.16 -21.40 -7.72
N ALA A 386 -13.60 -21.37 -6.47
CA ALA A 386 -12.95 -20.55 -5.45
C ALA A 386 -11.54 -21.08 -5.13
N ALA A 387 -11.36 -22.41 -5.06
CA ALA A 387 -10.05 -23.03 -4.86
C ALA A 387 -9.07 -22.68 -6.01
N THR A 388 -9.54 -22.74 -7.27
CA THR A 388 -8.74 -22.42 -8.45
C THR A 388 -8.33 -20.94 -8.47
N ILE A 389 -9.25 -20.02 -8.16
CA ILE A 389 -8.94 -18.58 -8.11
C ILE A 389 -7.96 -18.27 -6.97
N MET A 390 -8.14 -18.89 -5.79
CA MET A 390 -7.17 -18.69 -4.69
C MET A 390 -5.79 -19.25 -5.05
N ALA A 391 -5.73 -20.41 -5.73
CA ALA A 391 -4.48 -20.97 -6.24
C ALA A 391 -3.80 -20.04 -7.25
N LEU A 392 -4.56 -19.42 -8.16
CA LEU A 392 -4.07 -18.42 -9.10
C LEU A 392 -3.37 -17.27 -8.38
N PHE A 393 -3.99 -16.69 -7.35
CA PHE A 393 -3.37 -15.62 -6.58
C PHE A 393 -2.12 -16.10 -5.83
N MET A 394 -2.13 -17.30 -5.25
CA MET A 394 -0.96 -17.85 -4.57
C MET A 394 0.21 -18.09 -5.53
N LEU A 395 -0.04 -18.61 -6.72
CA LEU A 395 0.98 -18.81 -7.75
C LEU A 395 1.55 -17.48 -8.26
N SER A 396 0.69 -16.46 -8.39
CA SER A 396 1.13 -15.12 -8.75
C SER A 396 2.00 -14.50 -7.66
N LEU A 397 1.61 -14.55 -6.39
CA LEU A 397 2.43 -14.06 -5.26
C LEU A 397 3.77 -14.80 -5.15
N ALA A 398 3.78 -16.11 -5.43
CA ALA A 398 5.02 -16.88 -5.54
C ALA A 398 5.94 -16.35 -6.66
N GLY A 399 5.38 -15.71 -7.67
CA GLY A 399 6.12 -15.20 -8.83
C GLY A 399 6.39 -16.29 -9.86
N LEU A 400 5.40 -17.14 -10.10
CA LEU A 400 5.50 -18.20 -11.12
C LEU A 400 4.83 -17.74 -12.43
N PRO A 401 5.46 -18.00 -13.60
CA PRO A 401 4.79 -17.76 -14.87
C PRO A 401 3.60 -18.75 -15.03
N PRO A 402 2.52 -18.37 -15.71
CA PRO A 402 2.30 -17.18 -16.52
C PRO A 402 1.60 -16.02 -15.77
N PHE A 403 1.87 -15.80 -14.50
CA PHE A 403 1.20 -14.78 -13.71
C PHE A 403 2.02 -13.49 -13.64
N ALA A 404 1.34 -12.36 -13.51
CA ALA A 404 1.90 -11.03 -13.67
C ALA A 404 3.08 -10.71 -12.74
N LEU A 405 3.01 -11.09 -11.45
CA LEU A 405 4.07 -10.80 -10.47
C LEU A 405 5.42 -11.46 -10.78
N PHE A 406 5.46 -12.50 -11.63
CA PHE A 406 6.72 -13.02 -12.17
C PHE A 406 7.53 -11.90 -12.83
N TRP A 407 6.92 -11.12 -13.71
CA TRP A 407 7.60 -10.01 -14.39
C TRP A 407 8.01 -8.91 -13.42
N GLY A 408 7.16 -8.58 -12.44
CA GLY A 408 7.51 -7.61 -11.39
C GLY A 408 8.77 -8.01 -10.63
N LYS A 409 8.88 -9.28 -10.24
CA LYS A 409 10.09 -9.81 -9.59
C LYS A 409 11.30 -9.81 -10.53
N MET A 410 11.11 -10.21 -11.77
CA MET A 410 12.19 -10.25 -12.77
C MET A 410 12.77 -8.87 -13.05
N TYR A 411 11.92 -7.84 -13.25
CA TYR A 411 12.39 -6.47 -13.48
C TYR A 411 13.12 -5.90 -12.25
N MET A 412 12.63 -6.19 -11.05
CA MET A 412 13.28 -5.74 -9.82
C MET A 412 14.65 -6.42 -9.61
N ILE A 413 14.76 -7.74 -9.84
CA ILE A 413 16.05 -8.47 -9.80
C ILE A 413 16.98 -7.96 -10.90
N SER A 414 16.47 -7.74 -12.11
CA SER A 414 17.25 -7.20 -13.22
C SER A 414 17.82 -5.82 -12.87
N SER A 415 17.03 -4.93 -12.27
CA SER A 415 17.49 -3.60 -11.86
C SER A 415 18.58 -3.68 -10.79
N ALA A 416 18.54 -4.66 -9.89
CA ALA A 416 19.59 -4.88 -8.91
C ALA A 416 20.91 -5.34 -9.57
N VAL A 417 20.83 -6.19 -10.60
CA VAL A 417 22.01 -6.62 -11.37
C VAL A 417 22.61 -5.45 -12.14
N THR A 418 21.79 -4.70 -12.88
CA THR A 418 22.26 -3.55 -13.69
C THR A 418 22.76 -2.41 -12.82
N GLY A 419 22.21 -2.21 -11.63
CA GLY A 419 22.67 -1.24 -10.64
C GLY A 419 23.94 -1.66 -9.87
N GLY A 420 24.53 -2.83 -10.17
CA GLY A 420 25.76 -3.30 -9.52
C GLY A 420 25.54 -4.11 -8.23
N TYR A 421 24.30 -4.29 -7.78
CA TYR A 421 23.96 -5.03 -6.56
C TYR A 421 23.71 -6.52 -6.81
N THR A 422 24.68 -7.22 -7.45
CA THR A 422 24.53 -8.64 -7.84
C THR A 422 24.26 -9.57 -6.65
N VAL A 423 24.87 -9.32 -5.49
CA VAL A 423 24.64 -10.11 -4.26
C VAL A 423 23.21 -9.91 -3.76
N LEU A 424 22.72 -8.67 -3.80
CA LEU A 424 21.31 -8.36 -3.46
C LEU A 424 20.36 -9.09 -4.39
N ALA A 425 20.61 -9.09 -5.69
CA ALA A 425 19.81 -9.81 -6.69
C ALA A 425 19.73 -11.32 -6.38
N LEU A 426 20.84 -11.93 -5.98
CA LEU A 426 20.88 -13.34 -5.54
C LEU A 426 20.03 -13.55 -4.28
N ILE A 427 20.16 -12.68 -3.28
CA ILE A 427 19.35 -12.73 -2.04
C ILE A 427 17.86 -12.57 -2.37
N MET A 428 17.50 -11.68 -3.27
CA MET A 428 16.11 -11.48 -3.73
C MET A 428 15.55 -12.74 -4.40
N ALA A 429 16.33 -13.38 -5.28
CA ALA A 429 15.94 -14.62 -5.94
C ALA A 429 15.74 -15.77 -4.93
N LEU A 430 16.65 -15.94 -3.97
CA LEU A 430 16.54 -16.94 -2.90
C LEU A 430 15.32 -16.69 -2.02
N ASN A 431 15.05 -15.46 -1.64
CA ASN A 431 13.86 -15.09 -0.86
C ASN A 431 12.57 -15.35 -1.63
N SER A 432 12.54 -15.14 -2.94
CA SER A 432 11.39 -15.53 -3.79
C SER A 432 11.16 -17.03 -3.80
N ALA A 433 12.21 -17.84 -3.82
CA ALA A 433 12.10 -19.29 -3.75
C ALA A 433 11.57 -19.75 -2.39
N ILE A 434 12.06 -19.17 -1.28
CA ILE A 434 11.55 -19.43 0.07
C ILE A 434 10.06 -19.09 0.16
N ALA A 435 9.65 -17.95 -0.39
CA ALA A 435 8.26 -17.54 -0.42
C ALA A 435 7.36 -18.55 -1.16
N GLY A 436 7.86 -19.17 -2.21
CA GLY A 436 7.13 -20.20 -2.94
C GLY A 436 6.59 -21.31 -2.04
N TYR A 437 7.33 -21.71 -1.00
CA TYR A 437 6.93 -22.79 -0.11
C TYR A 437 5.61 -22.53 0.62
N TYR A 438 5.45 -21.37 1.28
CA TYR A 438 4.22 -21.13 2.07
C TYR A 438 3.00 -20.85 1.19
N TYR A 439 3.17 -20.34 -0.02
CA TYR A 439 2.07 -20.22 -0.98
C TYR A 439 1.66 -21.60 -1.52
N LEU A 440 2.61 -22.45 -1.90
CA LEU A 440 2.35 -23.80 -2.34
C LEU A 440 1.75 -24.67 -1.20
N LYS A 441 2.16 -24.45 0.05
CA LYS A 441 1.57 -25.09 1.23
C LYS A 441 0.04 -24.91 1.26
N LEU A 442 -0.46 -23.68 1.02
CA LEU A 442 -1.90 -23.43 0.98
C LEU A 442 -2.58 -24.17 -0.20
N ILE A 443 -1.95 -24.20 -1.37
CA ILE A 443 -2.45 -24.93 -2.53
C ILE A 443 -2.54 -26.44 -2.22
N VAL A 444 -1.52 -27.01 -1.59
CA VAL A 444 -1.53 -28.42 -1.15
C VAL A 444 -2.69 -28.70 -0.20
N TYR A 445 -2.96 -27.79 0.77
CA TYR A 445 -4.13 -27.94 1.64
C TYR A 445 -5.44 -27.92 0.86
N MET A 446 -5.62 -27.00 -0.07
CA MET A 446 -6.85 -26.86 -0.83
C MET A 446 -7.12 -28.02 -1.81
N PHE A 447 -6.06 -28.55 -2.43
CA PHE A 447 -6.21 -29.53 -3.53
C PHE A 447 -5.94 -30.97 -3.12
N MET A 448 -5.05 -31.24 -2.16
CA MET A 448 -4.57 -32.59 -1.86
C MET A 448 -5.04 -33.12 -0.51
N LYS A 449 -5.52 -32.27 0.41
CA LYS A 449 -6.06 -32.72 1.70
C LYS A 449 -7.56 -32.98 1.61
N GLU A 450 -8.04 -33.90 2.46
CA GLU A 450 -9.47 -34.16 2.59
C GLU A 450 -10.17 -33.01 3.34
N PRO A 451 -11.42 -32.66 2.95
CA PRO A 451 -12.23 -31.71 3.68
C PRO A 451 -12.44 -32.18 5.12
N ILE A 452 -12.30 -31.30 6.09
CA ILE A 452 -12.63 -31.60 7.48
C ILE A 452 -14.16 -31.60 7.61
N VAL A 453 -14.73 -32.73 8.03
CA VAL A 453 -16.16 -32.87 8.27
C VAL A 453 -16.34 -32.91 9.80
N GLU A 454 -16.93 -31.86 10.36
CA GLU A 454 -17.35 -31.85 11.76
C GLU A 454 -18.88 -31.93 11.83
N ASN A 455 -19.39 -32.86 12.66
CA ASN A 455 -20.84 -33.02 12.98
C ASN A 455 -21.78 -33.06 11.79
N GLY A 456 -21.42 -33.77 10.72
CA GLY A 456 -22.29 -34.04 9.58
C GLY A 456 -22.46 -32.90 8.57
N GLY A 457 -21.70 -31.82 8.68
CA GLY A 457 -21.72 -30.71 7.73
C GLY A 457 -20.38 -30.46 7.07
N HIS A 458 -20.40 -30.02 5.81
CA HIS A 458 -19.20 -29.53 5.17
C HIS A 458 -18.71 -28.25 5.89
N VAL A 459 -17.46 -28.23 6.33
CA VAL A 459 -16.83 -27.14 7.06
C VAL A 459 -16.72 -25.88 6.20
N TYR A 460 -16.76 -26.03 4.89
CA TYR A 460 -16.57 -24.96 3.93
C TYR A 460 -17.87 -24.59 3.22
N SER A 461 -18.34 -23.35 3.37
CA SER A 461 -19.40 -22.80 2.55
C SER A 461 -18.93 -21.56 1.81
N ALA A 462 -19.01 -21.57 0.50
CA ALA A 462 -18.82 -20.38 -0.32
C ALA A 462 -20.01 -19.42 -0.10
N ASN A 463 -19.80 -18.34 0.64
CA ASN A 463 -20.79 -17.28 0.83
C ASN A 463 -20.36 -16.04 0.04
N ALA A 464 -20.46 -16.12 -1.29
CA ALA A 464 -20.03 -15.07 -2.18
C ALA A 464 -21.23 -14.27 -2.69
N THR A 465 -21.31 -13.00 -2.29
CA THR A 465 -22.22 -12.01 -2.90
C THR A 465 -21.74 -11.65 -4.31
N LEU A 466 -22.63 -11.06 -5.11
CA LEU A 466 -22.29 -10.64 -6.48
C LEU A 466 -21.11 -9.66 -6.47
N SER A 467 -21.12 -8.65 -5.58
CA SER A 467 -20.04 -7.65 -5.46
C SER A 467 -18.69 -8.31 -5.16
N LEU A 468 -18.64 -9.25 -4.21
CA LEU A 468 -17.40 -9.98 -3.89
C LEU A 468 -16.89 -10.79 -5.08
N LYS A 469 -17.77 -11.50 -5.78
CA LYS A 469 -17.43 -12.27 -7.00
C LYS A 469 -16.89 -11.35 -8.10
N THR A 470 -17.51 -10.19 -8.30
CA THR A 470 -17.09 -9.22 -9.32
C THR A 470 -15.69 -8.70 -9.01
N ILE A 471 -15.43 -8.27 -7.78
CA ILE A 471 -14.09 -7.74 -7.41
C ILE A 471 -13.02 -8.82 -7.49
N ILE A 472 -13.29 -10.03 -7.01
CA ILE A 472 -12.35 -11.15 -7.15
C ILE A 472 -12.13 -11.49 -8.63
N GLY A 473 -13.19 -11.44 -9.45
CA GLY A 473 -13.09 -11.64 -10.90
C GLY A 473 -12.21 -10.59 -11.57
N ILE A 474 -12.40 -9.31 -11.26
CA ILE A 474 -11.56 -8.20 -11.76
C ILE A 474 -10.09 -8.40 -11.33
N ALA A 475 -9.87 -8.73 -10.05
CA ALA A 475 -8.53 -9.00 -9.53
C ALA A 475 -7.86 -10.21 -10.24
N ALA A 476 -8.59 -11.29 -10.49
CA ALA A 476 -8.08 -12.45 -11.20
C ALA A 476 -7.78 -12.15 -12.68
N ILE A 477 -8.68 -11.43 -13.36
CA ILE A 477 -8.47 -10.97 -14.74
C ILE A 477 -7.26 -10.04 -14.80
N GLY A 478 -7.14 -9.06 -13.90
CA GLY A 478 -5.99 -8.16 -13.81
C GLY A 478 -4.68 -8.92 -13.60
N THR A 479 -4.69 -9.93 -12.73
CA THR A 479 -3.50 -10.78 -12.47
C THR A 479 -3.06 -11.58 -13.72
N ILE A 480 -3.99 -12.02 -14.55
CA ILE A 480 -3.68 -12.76 -15.80
C ILE A 480 -3.36 -11.78 -16.94
N PHE A 481 -4.23 -10.78 -17.15
CA PHE A 481 -4.11 -9.87 -18.29
C PHE A 481 -2.86 -9.02 -18.23
N ALA A 482 -2.45 -8.61 -17.04
CA ALA A 482 -1.20 -7.84 -16.86
C ALA A 482 0.06 -8.61 -17.31
N PHE A 483 0.01 -9.95 -17.39
CA PHE A 483 1.09 -10.73 -17.98
C PHE A 483 1.23 -10.48 -19.50
N VAL A 484 0.12 -10.26 -20.20
CA VAL A 484 0.11 -9.99 -21.64
C VAL A 484 0.46 -8.53 -21.94
N ALA A 485 0.07 -7.62 -21.08
CA ALA A 485 0.25 -6.17 -21.25
C ALA A 485 1.53 -5.62 -20.58
N VAL A 486 2.52 -6.48 -20.29
CA VAL A 486 3.74 -6.11 -19.55
C VAL A 486 4.47 -4.94 -20.18
N ASN A 487 4.75 -5.00 -21.48
CA ASN A 487 5.55 -3.99 -22.16
C ASN A 487 4.85 -2.63 -22.17
N GLN A 488 3.57 -2.59 -22.52
CA GLN A 488 2.78 -1.34 -22.56
C GLN A 488 2.69 -0.69 -21.18
N LEU A 489 2.46 -1.49 -20.15
CA LEU A 489 2.38 -0.98 -18.78
C LEU A 489 3.74 -0.47 -18.29
N LEU A 490 4.81 -1.19 -18.59
CA LEU A 490 6.16 -0.81 -18.19
C LEU A 490 6.60 0.47 -18.93
N GLU A 491 6.38 0.57 -20.24
CA GLU A 491 6.67 1.77 -21.02
C GLU A 491 5.92 3.00 -20.49
N PHE A 492 4.63 2.84 -20.19
CA PHE A 492 3.83 3.92 -19.59
C PHE A 492 4.43 4.37 -18.24
N ILE A 493 4.74 3.44 -17.34
CA ILE A 493 5.31 3.75 -16.02
C ILE A 493 6.69 4.41 -16.18
N THR A 494 7.55 3.84 -17.01
CA THR A 494 8.92 4.36 -17.22
C THR A 494 8.92 5.78 -17.76
N ALA A 495 7.99 6.11 -18.65
CA ALA A 495 7.86 7.47 -19.17
C ALA A 495 7.52 8.49 -18.05
N PHE A 496 6.64 8.13 -17.12
CA PHE A 496 6.30 8.99 -15.99
C PHE A 496 7.46 9.13 -14.99
N VAL A 497 8.14 8.05 -14.66
CA VAL A 497 9.30 8.05 -13.75
C VAL A 497 10.44 8.89 -14.35
N TYR A 498 10.80 8.64 -15.61
CA TYR A 498 11.87 9.34 -16.31
C TYR A 498 11.62 10.85 -16.40
N ASN A 499 10.39 11.27 -16.77
CA ASN A 499 10.02 12.68 -16.88
C ASN A 499 9.96 13.40 -15.53
N SER A 500 10.02 12.66 -14.42
CA SER A 500 10.09 13.22 -13.06
C SER A 500 11.54 13.46 -12.59
N GLY A 501 12.53 12.99 -13.34
CA GLY A 501 13.95 13.12 -12.97
C GLY A 501 14.45 12.03 -12.02
N TYR A 502 13.70 10.93 -11.88
CA TYR A 502 14.02 9.79 -11.00
C TYR A 502 14.45 8.56 -11.79
#